data_458df870d85cb414f56d6b70f08bd6ab
#
_entry.id   458df870d85cb414f56d6b70f08bd6ab
#
_cell.length_a   1.000
_cell.length_b   1.000
_cell.length_c   1.000
_cell.angle_alpha   90.00
_cell.angle_beta   90.00
_cell.angle_gamma   90.00
#
_symmetry.space_group_name_H-M   'P 1'
#
loop_
_entity.id
_entity.type
_entity.pdbx_description
1 polymer ?
#
loop_
_entity_poly.entity_id
_entity_poly.type
_entity_poly.pdbx_seq_one_letter_code
_entity_poly.pdbx_strand_id
1 'polypeptide(L)'
;MYAGQSYYLTYDNFRISDEWGKYSITSLGVVEGTTDLNITWCSSNKDNFDNTCERTCENPNNCVIPDPADPERCLCPENHMILGDSCIPQEQCGCYVQGDGVVLSESETYINSDCSLRITCNRNVLTSERYRCSAHATCKERNNVHRCYCNEWFEGNGVTCTRSGPRDCSDLYAADRRNDGKYTIYPAGSSGFEVYCEMSNGGWTILQRRTSRSVNFYRNWNEYKTGFGNPSGDHWIGNDKIYKLTNQKRYELVIEKTNAVGSAYHSWYSTFRIGNERERYQLSLGGYNGNAGNNAMRENPGHRFSTRDQDNDGTSIVDCAEKHRGGWWYPSLSNTGSTSQCYSFSNRVGTGDYEYSNCNCYNHYCPSSRPHYECDDCGGCSA
;
A
#
# COMPACT_ATOMS: atom_id res chain seq x y z
N MET A 1 -67.11 -6.06 -28.60
CA MET A 1 -68.35 -5.37 -28.18
C MET A 1 -69.42 -6.41 -27.88
N TYR A 2 -69.72 -6.71 -26.65
CA TYR A 2 -70.86 -7.55 -26.25
C TYR A 2 -72.09 -6.70 -26.34
N ALA A 3 -72.99 -7.07 -27.21
CA ALA A 3 -74.21 -6.33 -27.47
C ALA A 3 -75.14 -6.40 -26.24
N GLY A 4 -75.41 -5.29 -25.61
CA GLY A 4 -76.60 -5.06 -24.78
C GLY A 4 -76.46 -4.88 -23.27
N GLN A 5 -75.27 -4.89 -22.70
CA GLN A 5 -75.15 -4.52 -21.29
C GLN A 5 -74.36 -3.23 -21.13
N SER A 6 -74.93 -2.26 -20.38
CA SER A 6 -74.26 -1.00 -20.00
C SER A 6 -73.56 -1.22 -18.69
N TYR A 7 -72.25 -1.10 -18.72
CA TYR A 7 -71.44 -1.12 -17.52
C TYR A 7 -71.16 0.34 -17.09
N TYR A 8 -71.24 0.61 -15.81
CA TYR A 8 -70.89 1.93 -15.24
C TYR A 8 -70.12 1.75 -13.95
N LEU A 9 -69.21 2.67 -13.69
CA LEU A 9 -68.47 2.80 -12.44
C LEU A 9 -68.72 4.21 -11.91
N THR A 10 -69.04 4.33 -10.64
CA THR A 10 -69.15 5.63 -9.94
C THR A 10 -68.07 5.72 -8.90
N TYR A 11 -67.48 6.91 -8.84
CA TYR A 11 -66.42 7.19 -7.88
C TYR A 11 -66.85 8.34 -7.00
N ASP A 12 -66.67 8.23 -5.69
CA ASP A 12 -66.95 9.28 -4.73
C ASP A 12 -65.85 10.34 -4.68
N ASN A 13 -64.64 10.00 -5.14
CA ASN A 13 -63.52 10.92 -5.16
C ASN A 13 -62.59 10.62 -6.34
N PHE A 14 -62.83 11.30 -7.45
CA PHE A 14 -61.97 11.20 -8.64
C PHE A 14 -61.03 12.39 -8.75
N ARG A 15 -59.74 12.16 -8.76
CA ARG A 15 -58.70 13.20 -8.95
C ARG A 15 -57.68 12.77 -9.97
N ILE A 16 -57.29 13.73 -10.82
CA ILE A 16 -56.17 13.58 -11.74
C ILE A 16 -55.11 14.63 -11.38
N SER A 17 -53.86 14.31 -11.67
CA SER A 17 -52.75 15.24 -11.56
C SER A 17 -52.88 16.34 -12.65
N ASP A 18 -52.11 17.40 -12.50
CA ASP A 18 -51.91 18.45 -13.52
C ASP A 18 -51.03 17.99 -14.68
N GLU A 19 -50.66 18.91 -15.55
CA GLU A 19 -49.77 18.65 -16.69
C GLU A 19 -48.39 18.12 -16.29
N TRP A 20 -47.86 18.56 -15.15
CA TRP A 20 -46.59 18.08 -14.61
C TRP A 20 -46.68 16.61 -14.18
N GLY A 21 -47.81 16.19 -13.64
CA GLY A 21 -48.09 14.79 -13.32
C GLY A 21 -48.61 13.98 -14.50
N LYS A 22 -48.55 14.53 -15.74
CA LYS A 22 -49.04 13.89 -16.96
C LYS A 22 -50.48 13.41 -16.87
N TYR A 23 -51.32 14.12 -16.17
CA TYR A 23 -52.74 13.82 -15.99
C TYR A 23 -53.05 12.42 -15.44
N SER A 24 -52.13 11.87 -14.63
CA SER A 24 -52.33 10.57 -13.99
C SER A 24 -53.45 10.63 -12.95
N ILE A 25 -54.17 9.53 -12.78
CA ILE A 25 -55.17 9.41 -11.74
C ILE A 25 -54.47 9.33 -10.39
N THR A 26 -54.71 10.31 -9.52
CA THR A 26 -54.04 10.38 -8.21
C THR A 26 -54.90 9.85 -7.06
N SER A 27 -56.20 9.75 -7.27
CA SER A 27 -57.14 9.20 -6.28
C SER A 27 -58.40 8.70 -6.98
N LEU A 28 -58.80 7.51 -6.65
CA LEU A 28 -60.13 6.94 -6.90
C LEU A 28 -60.70 6.58 -5.51
N GLY A 29 -61.76 7.20 -5.11
CA GLY A 29 -62.43 6.86 -3.86
C GLY A 29 -63.10 5.49 -3.88
N VAL A 30 -64.12 5.30 -3.07
CA VAL A 30 -64.90 4.04 -3.06
C VAL A 30 -65.60 3.86 -4.42
N VAL A 31 -65.43 2.70 -5.00
CA VAL A 31 -66.03 2.32 -6.27
C VAL A 31 -67.38 1.62 -6.05
N GLU A 32 -68.44 2.20 -6.56
CA GLU A 32 -69.75 1.57 -6.59
C GLU A 32 -70.15 1.28 -8.04
N GLY A 33 -70.49 0.02 -8.37
CA GLY A 33 -70.91 -0.36 -9.70
C GLY A 33 -71.15 -1.86 -9.86
N THR A 34 -71.42 -2.31 -11.08
CA THR A 34 -71.63 -3.72 -11.37
C THR A 34 -70.33 -4.51 -11.24
N THR A 35 -70.35 -5.56 -10.41
CA THR A 35 -69.16 -6.25 -9.87
C THR A 35 -68.46 -7.25 -10.82
N ASP A 36 -68.88 -7.32 -12.09
CA ASP A 36 -68.36 -8.33 -13.02
C ASP A 36 -67.16 -7.86 -13.90
N LEU A 37 -66.68 -6.58 -13.67
CA LEU A 37 -65.45 -6.09 -14.31
C LEU A 37 -64.28 -6.21 -13.35
N ASN A 38 -63.53 -7.31 -13.51
CA ASN A 38 -62.18 -7.41 -12.92
C ASN A 38 -61.26 -6.39 -13.67
N ILE A 39 -61.23 -5.13 -13.20
CA ILE A 39 -60.26 -4.16 -13.73
C ILE A 39 -58.92 -4.47 -13.12
N THR A 40 -58.09 -5.17 -13.86
CA THR A 40 -56.70 -5.38 -13.46
C THR A 40 -55.89 -4.14 -13.77
N TRP A 41 -55.47 -3.40 -12.75
CA TRP A 41 -54.60 -2.26 -12.92
C TRP A 41 -53.20 -2.75 -13.24
N CYS A 42 -52.62 -2.27 -14.36
CA CYS A 42 -51.23 -2.54 -14.69
C CYS A 42 -50.30 -1.81 -13.71
N SER A 43 -49.28 -2.48 -13.22
CA SER A 43 -48.20 -1.86 -12.47
C SER A 43 -47.53 -0.76 -13.34
N SER A 44 -46.94 0.24 -12.68
CA SER A 44 -46.27 1.36 -13.37
C SER A 44 -45.44 0.90 -14.57
N ASN A 45 -45.59 1.56 -15.71
CA ASN A 45 -44.97 1.34 -17.03
C ASN A 45 -45.37 0.07 -17.79
N LYS A 46 -46.47 -0.58 -17.45
CA LYS A 46 -47.14 -1.61 -18.28
C LYS A 46 -48.47 -1.07 -18.82
N ASP A 47 -48.73 -1.37 -20.07
CA ASP A 47 -49.97 -1.00 -20.75
C ASP A 47 -50.83 -2.26 -20.97
N ASN A 48 -52.14 -2.04 -21.11
CA ASN A 48 -53.11 -3.11 -21.39
C ASN A 48 -53.24 -3.28 -22.91
N PHE A 49 -52.68 -4.37 -23.47
CA PHE A 49 -52.75 -4.66 -24.89
C PHE A 49 -53.37 -6.07 -25.15
N ASP A 50 -54.26 -6.09 -26.13
CA ASP A 50 -54.79 -7.35 -26.66
C ASP A 50 -53.81 -7.99 -27.67
N ASN A 51 -53.50 -9.29 -27.50
CA ASN A 51 -52.79 -10.11 -28.46
C ASN A 51 -51.33 -9.76 -28.82
N THR A 52 -50.63 -9.06 -27.98
CA THR A 52 -49.19 -8.86 -28.16
C THR A 52 -48.39 -9.84 -27.32
N CYS A 53 -47.20 -10.14 -27.80
CA CYS A 53 -46.30 -11.08 -27.21
C CYS A 53 -45.34 -10.40 -26.27
N GLU A 54 -45.17 -10.93 -25.07
CA GLU A 54 -44.25 -10.38 -24.08
C GLU A 54 -42.87 -10.98 -24.25
N ARG A 55 -41.84 -10.12 -24.31
CA ARG A 55 -40.43 -10.49 -24.44
C ARG A 55 -39.69 -10.11 -23.17
N THR A 56 -38.75 -10.94 -22.80
CA THR A 56 -37.84 -10.63 -21.67
C THR A 56 -36.44 -10.36 -22.18
N CYS A 57 -35.67 -9.56 -21.42
CA CYS A 57 -34.26 -9.31 -21.75
C CYS A 57 -33.42 -10.59 -21.79
N GLU A 58 -33.77 -11.58 -20.99
CA GLU A 58 -33.09 -12.90 -20.97
C GLU A 58 -33.38 -13.75 -22.21
N ASN A 59 -34.59 -13.60 -22.82
CA ASN A 59 -35.03 -14.33 -24.00
C ASN A 59 -35.65 -13.40 -25.05
N PRO A 60 -34.88 -12.51 -25.67
CA PRO A 60 -35.42 -11.49 -26.55
C PRO A 60 -36.07 -12.03 -27.82
N ASN A 61 -35.73 -13.26 -28.21
CA ASN A 61 -36.26 -13.91 -29.40
C ASN A 61 -37.42 -14.91 -29.11
N ASN A 62 -37.69 -15.17 -27.86
CA ASN A 62 -38.71 -16.10 -27.45
C ASN A 62 -39.89 -15.37 -26.84
N CYS A 63 -40.96 -15.39 -27.54
CA CYS A 63 -42.16 -14.66 -27.24
C CYS A 63 -43.20 -15.55 -26.59
N VAL A 64 -43.64 -15.23 -25.40
CA VAL A 64 -44.71 -15.95 -24.73
C VAL A 64 -46.04 -15.41 -25.27
N ILE A 65 -46.73 -16.22 -26.05
CA ILE A 65 -48.05 -15.92 -26.55
C ILE A 65 -49.05 -16.09 -25.39
N PRO A 66 -49.86 -15.06 -25.08
CA PRO A 66 -50.87 -15.15 -24.02
C PRO A 66 -51.89 -16.26 -24.30
N ASP A 67 -52.44 -16.83 -23.22
CA ASP A 67 -53.60 -17.74 -23.33
C ASP A 67 -54.80 -16.95 -23.86
N PRO A 68 -55.47 -17.43 -24.93
CA PRO A 68 -56.66 -16.77 -25.44
C PRO A 68 -57.80 -16.63 -24.41
N ALA A 69 -57.77 -17.42 -23.34
CA ALA A 69 -58.74 -17.35 -22.25
C ALA A 69 -58.45 -16.21 -21.22
N ASP A 70 -57.28 -15.56 -21.31
CA ASP A 70 -56.88 -14.44 -20.42
C ASP A 70 -56.55 -13.20 -21.27
N PRO A 71 -57.60 -12.54 -21.79
CA PRO A 71 -57.43 -11.49 -22.83
C PRO A 71 -56.86 -10.18 -22.31
N GLU A 72 -56.91 -9.94 -21.01
CA GLU A 72 -56.46 -8.66 -20.41
C GLU A 72 -55.19 -8.84 -19.60
N ARG A 73 -54.06 -8.57 -20.23
CA ARG A 73 -52.75 -8.61 -19.56
C ARG A 73 -52.05 -7.25 -19.58
N CYS A 74 -51.37 -6.99 -18.49
CA CYS A 74 -50.45 -5.88 -18.44
C CYS A 74 -49.13 -6.25 -19.12
N LEU A 75 -48.87 -5.71 -20.28
CA LEU A 75 -47.69 -5.98 -21.11
C LEU A 75 -46.78 -4.78 -21.18
N CYS A 76 -45.52 -5.02 -21.49
CA CYS A 76 -44.59 -3.92 -21.74
C CYS A 76 -44.98 -3.15 -23.01
N PRO A 77 -44.78 -1.82 -23.03
CA PRO A 77 -44.97 -0.99 -24.22
C PRO A 77 -44.11 -1.49 -25.39
N GLU A 78 -44.48 -1.06 -26.62
CA GLU A 78 -43.71 -1.40 -27.82
C GLU A 78 -42.24 -1.02 -27.66
N ASN A 79 -41.30 -1.87 -28.13
CA ASN A 79 -39.86 -1.73 -27.97
C ASN A 79 -39.35 -1.78 -26.50
N HIS A 80 -40.17 -2.25 -25.58
CA HIS A 80 -39.75 -2.55 -24.21
C HIS A 80 -39.75 -4.05 -23.96
N MET A 81 -38.91 -4.47 -23.02
CA MET A 81 -38.79 -5.87 -22.59
C MET A 81 -38.86 -5.94 -21.07
N ILE A 82 -39.27 -7.08 -20.53
CA ILE A 82 -39.25 -7.34 -19.10
C ILE A 82 -37.81 -7.57 -18.65
N LEU A 83 -37.41 -6.86 -17.58
CA LEU A 83 -36.23 -7.13 -16.80
C LEU A 83 -36.63 -7.13 -15.32
N GLY A 84 -36.61 -8.29 -14.68
CA GLY A 84 -37.21 -8.46 -13.35
C GLY A 84 -38.72 -8.18 -13.39
N ASP A 85 -39.16 -7.21 -12.59
CA ASP A 85 -40.57 -6.79 -12.50
C ASP A 85 -40.90 -5.51 -13.29
N SER A 86 -39.97 -5.02 -14.10
CA SER A 86 -40.10 -3.72 -14.80
C SER A 86 -39.97 -3.86 -16.31
N CYS A 87 -40.69 -2.99 -17.03
CA CYS A 87 -40.49 -2.82 -18.47
C CYS A 87 -39.38 -1.79 -18.73
N ILE A 88 -38.38 -2.16 -19.50
CA ILE A 88 -37.28 -1.28 -19.88
C ILE A 88 -37.14 -1.23 -21.41
N PRO A 89 -36.61 -0.15 -22.00
CA PRO A 89 -36.29 -0.11 -23.42
C PRO A 89 -35.37 -1.26 -23.84
N GLN A 90 -35.59 -1.84 -25.01
CA GLN A 90 -34.82 -2.99 -25.51
C GLN A 90 -33.32 -2.74 -25.56
N GLU A 91 -32.90 -1.51 -25.87
CA GLU A 91 -31.49 -1.10 -25.88
C GLU A 91 -30.85 -1.03 -24.49
N GLN A 92 -31.64 -1.01 -23.44
CA GLN A 92 -31.20 -0.99 -22.05
C GLN A 92 -31.27 -2.38 -21.41
N CYS A 93 -31.58 -3.41 -22.18
CA CYS A 93 -31.59 -4.79 -21.69
C CYS A 93 -30.21 -5.16 -21.11
N GLY A 94 -30.24 -5.83 -20.00
CA GLY A 94 -29.12 -6.40 -19.28
C GLY A 94 -29.55 -7.66 -18.56
N CYS A 95 -28.87 -8.01 -17.51
CA CYS A 95 -29.20 -9.17 -16.67
C CYS A 95 -29.68 -8.71 -15.29
N TYR A 96 -30.82 -9.20 -14.88
CA TYR A 96 -31.36 -8.94 -13.54
C TYR A 96 -30.91 -10.01 -12.55
N VAL A 97 -30.18 -9.61 -11.51
CA VAL A 97 -29.78 -10.51 -10.43
C VAL A 97 -30.89 -10.61 -9.41
N GLN A 98 -31.68 -11.69 -9.50
CA GLN A 98 -32.79 -11.94 -8.61
C GLN A 98 -32.32 -12.12 -7.16
N GLY A 99 -32.97 -11.43 -6.23
CA GLY A 99 -32.64 -11.43 -4.81
C GLY A 99 -31.78 -10.24 -4.35
N ASP A 100 -30.90 -9.75 -5.19
CA ASP A 100 -30.07 -8.57 -4.87
C ASP A 100 -30.62 -7.27 -5.52
N GLY A 101 -31.59 -7.41 -6.45
CA GLY A 101 -32.22 -6.27 -7.13
C GLY A 101 -31.30 -5.47 -8.04
N VAL A 102 -30.21 -6.09 -8.50
CA VAL A 102 -29.17 -5.43 -9.30
C VAL A 102 -29.37 -5.76 -10.78
N VAL A 103 -29.31 -4.73 -11.63
CA VAL A 103 -29.30 -4.88 -13.08
C VAL A 103 -27.86 -4.72 -13.57
N LEU A 104 -27.35 -5.70 -14.29
CA LEU A 104 -26.02 -5.69 -14.88
C LEU A 104 -26.11 -5.39 -16.36
N SER A 105 -25.32 -4.45 -16.82
CA SER A 105 -25.09 -4.20 -18.26
C SER A 105 -24.31 -5.36 -18.89
N GLU A 106 -24.28 -5.40 -20.24
CA GLU A 106 -23.47 -6.39 -20.96
C GLU A 106 -22.00 -6.37 -20.53
N SER A 107 -21.46 -7.54 -20.22
CA SER A 107 -20.09 -7.77 -19.70
C SER A 107 -19.84 -7.21 -18.31
N GLU A 108 -20.83 -6.63 -17.65
CA GLU A 108 -20.69 -6.19 -16.26
C GLU A 108 -20.64 -7.38 -15.31
N THR A 109 -19.84 -7.22 -14.25
CA THR A 109 -19.62 -8.25 -13.25
C THR A 109 -20.06 -7.78 -11.87
N TYR A 110 -20.83 -8.58 -11.20
CA TYR A 110 -21.30 -8.37 -9.83
C TYR A 110 -20.76 -9.47 -8.90
N ILE A 111 -20.39 -9.10 -7.69
CA ILE A 111 -19.99 -10.03 -6.64
C ILE A 111 -21.05 -9.95 -5.54
N ASN A 112 -21.64 -11.10 -5.22
CA ASN A 112 -22.69 -11.19 -4.20
C ASN A 112 -22.21 -10.80 -2.80
N SER A 113 -23.14 -10.53 -1.89
CA SER A 113 -22.88 -9.92 -0.57
C SER A 113 -21.92 -10.72 0.33
N ASP A 114 -21.83 -12.04 0.15
CA ASP A 114 -20.93 -12.92 0.91
C ASP A 114 -19.63 -13.26 0.18
N CYS A 115 -19.40 -12.67 -1.03
CA CYS A 115 -18.26 -12.96 -1.89
C CYS A 115 -18.07 -14.44 -2.22
N SER A 116 -19.17 -15.21 -2.35
CA SER A 116 -19.13 -16.62 -2.74
C SER A 116 -19.27 -16.83 -4.25
N LEU A 117 -19.90 -15.86 -4.94
CA LEU A 117 -20.19 -15.93 -6.37
C LEU A 117 -19.77 -14.64 -7.07
N ARG A 118 -19.18 -14.81 -8.25
CA ARG A 118 -19.03 -13.75 -9.26
C ARG A 118 -20.04 -14.02 -10.35
N ILE A 119 -20.91 -13.05 -10.60
CA ILE A 119 -21.99 -13.10 -11.56
C ILE A 119 -21.65 -12.14 -12.69
N THR A 120 -21.71 -12.59 -13.93
CA THR A 120 -21.42 -11.79 -15.12
C THR A 120 -22.57 -11.87 -16.09
N CYS A 121 -22.98 -10.74 -16.64
CA CYS A 121 -23.95 -10.66 -17.71
C CYS A 121 -23.27 -10.84 -19.07
N ASN A 122 -23.60 -11.90 -19.80
CA ASN A 122 -23.10 -12.14 -21.14
C ASN A 122 -24.28 -12.44 -22.09
N ARG A 123 -24.48 -11.61 -23.09
CA ARG A 123 -25.58 -11.73 -24.05
C ARG A 123 -26.95 -11.84 -23.36
N ASN A 124 -27.15 -10.95 -22.36
CA ASN A 124 -28.35 -10.94 -21.52
C ASN A 124 -28.59 -12.26 -20.73
N VAL A 125 -27.58 -13.08 -20.56
CA VAL A 125 -27.64 -14.31 -19.77
C VAL A 125 -26.68 -14.19 -18.59
N LEU A 126 -27.18 -14.46 -17.38
CA LEU A 126 -26.36 -14.53 -16.17
C LEU A 126 -25.50 -15.80 -16.20
N THR A 127 -24.21 -15.61 -16.06
CA THR A 127 -23.27 -16.67 -15.78
C THR A 127 -22.68 -16.47 -14.39
N SER A 128 -22.56 -17.54 -13.61
CA SER A 128 -21.99 -17.47 -12.27
C SER A 128 -20.81 -18.41 -12.13
N GLU A 129 -19.77 -17.92 -11.48
CA GLU A 129 -18.60 -18.71 -11.10
C GLU A 129 -18.34 -18.60 -9.60
N ARG A 130 -17.68 -19.60 -9.03
CA ARG A 130 -17.29 -19.55 -7.63
C ARG A 130 -16.27 -18.42 -7.43
N TYR A 131 -16.59 -17.52 -6.52
CA TYR A 131 -15.69 -16.48 -6.06
C TYR A 131 -15.42 -16.72 -4.58
N ARG A 132 -14.16 -16.79 -4.19
CA ARG A 132 -13.81 -17.06 -2.81
C ARG A 132 -12.66 -16.18 -2.38
N CYS A 133 -12.87 -15.48 -1.28
CA CYS A 133 -11.79 -14.72 -0.66
C CYS A 133 -10.65 -15.64 -0.19
N SER A 134 -9.43 -15.17 -0.35
CA SER A 134 -8.27 -15.75 0.32
C SER A 134 -8.53 -15.84 1.83
N ALA A 135 -7.90 -16.81 2.52
CA ALA A 135 -7.92 -16.87 3.99
C ALA A 135 -7.37 -15.59 4.66
N HIS A 136 -6.64 -14.78 3.88
CA HIS A 136 -6.06 -13.50 4.30
C HIS A 136 -6.76 -12.30 3.65
N ALA A 137 -8.03 -12.44 3.29
CA ALA A 137 -8.86 -11.37 2.75
C ALA A 137 -10.20 -11.31 3.44
N THR A 138 -10.82 -10.15 3.38
CA THR A 138 -12.15 -9.88 3.91
C THR A 138 -13.05 -9.41 2.77
N CYS A 139 -14.25 -10.02 2.67
CA CYS A 139 -15.31 -9.55 1.81
C CYS A 139 -15.87 -8.25 2.37
N LYS A 140 -15.79 -7.17 1.61
CA LYS A 140 -16.31 -5.85 2.01
C LYS A 140 -16.44 -4.91 0.82
N GLU A 141 -17.16 -3.84 1.04
CA GLU A 141 -17.29 -2.73 0.11
C GLU A 141 -16.24 -1.65 0.38
N ARG A 142 -15.61 -1.16 -0.68
CA ARG A 142 -14.74 0.05 -0.65
C ARG A 142 -14.99 0.84 -1.93
N ASN A 143 -15.26 2.13 -1.78
CA ASN A 143 -15.53 3.05 -2.91
C ASN A 143 -16.62 2.49 -3.86
N ASN A 144 -17.72 1.99 -3.30
CA ASN A 144 -18.85 1.37 -4.02
C ASN A 144 -18.48 0.09 -4.82
N VAL A 145 -17.33 -0.52 -4.54
CA VAL A 145 -16.92 -1.79 -5.13
C VAL A 145 -16.93 -2.88 -4.06
N HIS A 146 -17.87 -3.81 -4.18
CA HIS A 146 -17.99 -4.97 -3.30
C HIS A 146 -17.15 -6.13 -3.83
N ARG A 147 -16.13 -6.56 -3.06
CA ARG A 147 -15.26 -7.70 -3.38
C ARG A 147 -14.39 -8.13 -2.22
N CYS A 148 -13.60 -9.20 -2.43
CA CYS A 148 -12.53 -9.56 -1.50
C CYS A 148 -11.39 -8.52 -1.53
N TYR A 149 -10.99 -8.05 -0.35
CA TYR A 149 -9.81 -7.20 -0.16
C TYR A 149 -8.85 -7.90 0.78
N CYS A 150 -7.58 -7.97 0.40
CA CYS A 150 -6.56 -8.51 1.28
C CYS A 150 -6.53 -7.75 2.61
N ASN A 151 -6.34 -8.48 3.71
CA ASN A 151 -6.20 -7.93 5.04
C ASN A 151 -4.91 -7.13 5.16
N GLU A 152 -4.78 -6.39 6.26
CA GLU A 152 -3.55 -5.65 6.57
C GLU A 152 -2.33 -6.58 6.48
N TRP A 153 -1.24 -6.11 5.89
CA TRP A 153 0.00 -6.83 5.65
C TRP A 153 -0.09 -7.97 4.61
N PHE A 154 -1.13 -7.98 3.81
CA PHE A 154 -1.25 -8.86 2.66
C PHE A 154 -1.57 -8.06 1.40
N GLU A 155 -0.99 -8.45 0.27
CA GLU A 155 -1.18 -7.83 -1.04
C GLU A 155 -1.67 -8.86 -2.06
N GLY A 156 -2.50 -8.39 -3.00
CA GLY A 156 -3.07 -9.22 -4.05
C GLY A 156 -4.43 -8.73 -4.50
N ASN A 157 -5.13 -9.60 -5.23
CA ASN A 157 -6.46 -9.28 -5.80
C ASN A 157 -7.63 -9.63 -4.87
N GLY A 158 -7.36 -10.09 -3.65
CA GLY A 158 -8.36 -10.52 -2.69
C GLY A 158 -8.71 -12.02 -2.77
N VAL A 159 -8.63 -12.63 -3.94
CA VAL A 159 -8.76 -14.09 -4.14
C VAL A 159 -7.43 -14.78 -3.82
N THR A 160 -6.34 -14.15 -4.20
CA THR A 160 -4.99 -14.54 -3.82
C THR A 160 -4.36 -13.38 -3.05
N CYS A 161 -4.00 -13.62 -1.78
CA CYS A 161 -3.30 -12.65 -0.93
C CYS A 161 -2.01 -13.27 -0.44
N THR A 162 -0.90 -12.66 -0.81
CA THR A 162 0.45 -13.00 -0.35
C THR A 162 0.86 -12.06 0.77
N ARG A 163 1.64 -12.56 1.72
CA ARG A 163 2.10 -11.74 2.83
C ARG A 163 3.04 -10.65 2.31
N SER A 164 2.70 -9.37 2.53
CA SER A 164 3.54 -8.22 2.24
C SER A 164 4.14 -7.62 3.52
N GLY A 165 3.46 -7.72 4.64
CA GLY A 165 3.91 -7.18 5.94
C GLY A 165 4.22 -5.67 5.91
N PRO A 166 4.59 -5.08 7.04
CA PRO A 166 5.17 -3.74 7.06
C PRO A 166 6.53 -3.80 6.39
N ARG A 167 6.79 -2.93 5.43
CA ARG A 167 8.06 -2.92 4.67
C ARG A 167 9.20 -2.31 5.47
N ASP A 168 8.87 -1.47 6.46
CA ASP A 168 9.78 -0.78 7.36
C ASP A 168 9.04 -0.23 8.60
N CYS A 169 9.75 0.44 9.48
CA CYS A 169 9.16 1.02 10.69
C CYS A 169 8.20 2.18 10.41
N SER A 170 8.33 2.88 9.28
CA SER A 170 7.37 3.94 8.94
C SER A 170 6.00 3.39 8.55
N ASP A 171 5.93 2.21 7.92
CA ASP A 171 4.67 1.51 7.66
C ASP A 171 4.00 1.10 8.99
N LEU A 172 4.78 0.61 9.97
CA LEU A 172 4.29 0.30 11.32
C LEU A 172 3.76 1.55 12.04
N TYR A 173 4.50 2.66 11.94
CA TYR A 173 4.07 3.94 12.52
C TYR A 173 2.76 4.43 11.89
N ALA A 174 2.62 4.32 10.56
CA ALA A 174 1.39 4.64 9.84
C ALA A 174 0.21 3.75 10.25
N ALA A 175 0.49 2.51 10.71
CA ALA A 175 -0.49 1.58 11.27
C ALA A 175 -0.69 1.75 12.79
N ASP A 176 -0.39 2.93 13.31
CA ASP A 176 -0.59 3.33 14.71
C ASP A 176 0.22 2.56 15.75
N ARG A 177 1.34 1.95 15.35
CA ARG A 177 2.32 1.41 16.29
C ARG A 177 3.18 2.56 16.83
N ARG A 178 3.19 2.77 18.17
CA ARG A 178 3.85 3.92 18.81
C ARG A 178 4.96 3.54 19.80
N ASN A 179 5.10 2.28 20.13
CA ASN A 179 6.11 1.83 21.07
C ASN A 179 7.42 1.51 20.34
N ASP A 180 8.53 2.02 20.87
CA ASP A 180 9.86 1.63 20.45
C ASP A 180 10.10 0.15 20.73
N GLY A 181 10.84 -0.54 19.86
CA GLY A 181 11.10 -1.95 20.09
C GLY A 181 11.47 -2.74 18.84
N LYS A 182 11.56 -4.05 19.03
CA LYS A 182 11.83 -4.99 17.93
C LYS A 182 10.56 -5.35 17.19
N TYR A 183 10.63 -5.29 15.87
CA TYR A 183 9.55 -5.64 14.97
C TYR A 183 10.09 -6.46 13.80
N THR A 184 9.25 -7.33 13.27
CA THR A 184 9.55 -8.00 12.01
C THR A 184 8.99 -7.17 10.86
N ILE A 185 9.85 -6.82 9.92
CA ILE A 185 9.49 -6.12 8.68
C ILE A 185 9.69 -7.03 7.46
N TYR A 186 8.97 -6.73 6.38
CA TYR A 186 8.92 -7.55 5.17
C TYR A 186 9.20 -6.69 3.93
N PRO A 187 10.44 -6.20 3.74
CA PRO A 187 10.81 -5.47 2.52
C PRO A 187 10.56 -6.31 1.28
N ALA A 188 10.33 -5.65 0.14
CA ALA A 188 10.05 -6.32 -1.13
C ALA A 188 11.10 -7.41 -1.45
N GLY A 189 10.62 -8.60 -1.83
CA GLY A 189 11.48 -9.75 -2.11
C GLY A 189 12.19 -10.36 -0.89
N SER A 190 11.65 -10.14 0.33
CA SER A 190 12.20 -10.66 1.58
C SER A 190 11.19 -11.58 2.28
N SER A 191 11.70 -12.62 2.95
CA SER A 191 10.92 -13.45 3.88
C SER A 191 10.63 -12.76 5.22
N GLY A 192 11.10 -11.52 5.38
CA GLY A 192 11.04 -10.76 6.61
C GLY A 192 12.28 -10.94 7.50
N PHE A 193 12.56 -9.91 8.30
CA PHE A 193 13.63 -9.94 9.30
C PHE A 193 13.34 -8.97 10.44
N GLU A 194 13.95 -9.22 11.58
CA GLU A 194 13.80 -8.39 12.77
C GLU A 194 14.66 -7.12 12.66
N VAL A 195 14.08 -5.99 13.06
CA VAL A 195 14.73 -4.68 13.19
C VAL A 195 14.32 -4.04 14.51
N TYR A 196 15.07 -3.03 14.96
CA TYR A 196 14.59 -2.13 15.99
C TYR A 196 13.95 -0.90 15.33
N CYS A 197 12.75 -0.57 15.78
CA CYS A 197 12.04 0.63 15.36
C CYS A 197 12.03 1.65 16.48
N GLU A 198 12.36 2.90 16.15
CA GLU A 198 12.18 4.04 17.01
C GLU A 198 10.93 4.81 16.53
N MET A 199 9.88 4.75 17.35
CA MET A 199 8.56 5.24 16.99
C MET A 199 8.30 6.67 17.48
N SER A 200 9.05 7.13 18.49
CA SER A 200 8.90 8.47 19.08
C SER A 200 9.01 9.60 18.06
N ASN A 201 9.77 9.41 16.98
CA ASN A 201 10.06 10.41 15.96
C ASN A 201 9.61 10.03 14.53
N GLY A 202 8.58 9.20 14.38
CA GLY A 202 7.99 8.92 13.07
C GLY A 202 8.28 7.55 12.46
N GLY A 203 8.78 6.60 13.22
CA GLY A 203 8.98 5.22 12.77
C GLY A 203 10.30 5.02 12.00
N TRP A 204 11.41 5.30 12.65
CA TRP A 204 12.75 5.09 12.11
C TRP A 204 13.19 3.64 12.24
N THR A 205 13.72 3.09 11.16
CA THR A 205 14.35 1.77 11.16
C THR A 205 15.82 1.92 11.48
N ILE A 206 16.27 1.35 12.59
CA ILE A 206 17.66 1.46 13.04
C ILE A 206 18.53 0.48 12.27
N LEU A 207 19.46 0.99 11.47
CA LEU A 207 20.38 0.21 10.65
C LEU A 207 21.63 -0.18 11.41
N GLN A 208 22.10 0.73 12.28
CA GLN A 208 23.30 0.58 13.11
C GLN A 208 23.08 1.27 14.44
N ARG A 209 23.56 0.67 15.50
CA ARG A 209 23.60 1.29 16.83
C ARG A 209 24.93 0.97 17.52
N ARG A 210 25.48 1.98 18.19
CA ARG A 210 26.65 1.85 19.06
C ARG A 210 26.43 2.67 20.32
N THR A 211 26.07 1.99 21.38
CA THR A 211 25.84 2.58 22.72
C THR A 211 26.81 2.03 23.76
N SER A 212 27.50 0.96 23.39
CA SER A 212 28.50 0.31 24.26
C SER A 212 29.64 -0.24 23.40
N ARG A 213 30.60 -0.86 24.02
CA ARG A 213 31.69 -1.58 23.34
C ARG A 213 31.50 -3.11 23.36
N SER A 214 30.28 -3.56 23.60
CA SER A 214 29.98 -4.99 23.79
C SER A 214 30.10 -5.78 22.47
N VAL A 215 29.95 -5.14 21.33
CA VAL A 215 30.02 -5.78 20.01
C VAL A 215 31.25 -5.31 19.24
N ASN A 216 32.08 -6.26 18.84
CA ASN A 216 33.23 -6.00 17.98
C ASN A 216 32.76 -5.74 16.53
N PHE A 217 33.14 -4.60 15.95
CA PHE A 217 32.84 -4.22 14.57
C PHE A 217 34.02 -4.48 13.60
N TYR A 218 35.15 -5.00 14.06
CA TYR A 218 36.23 -5.47 13.20
C TYR A 218 35.90 -6.83 12.61
N ARG A 219 34.96 -6.83 11.68
CA ARG A 219 34.31 -7.99 11.08
C ARG A 219 34.67 -8.15 9.61
N ASN A 220 34.45 -9.35 9.08
CA ASN A 220 34.68 -9.68 7.69
C ASN A 220 33.46 -9.30 6.80
N TRP A 221 33.64 -9.41 5.48
CA TRP A 221 32.61 -9.11 4.50
C TRP A 221 31.29 -9.84 4.73
N ASN A 222 31.37 -11.14 4.95
CA ASN A 222 30.17 -11.95 5.11
C ASN A 222 29.38 -11.58 6.39
N GLU A 223 30.07 -11.20 7.46
CA GLU A 223 29.43 -10.72 8.68
C GLU A 223 28.74 -9.35 8.42
N TYR A 224 29.39 -8.43 7.74
CA TYR A 224 28.76 -7.16 7.33
C TYR A 224 27.62 -7.35 6.35
N LYS A 225 27.72 -8.32 5.44
CA LYS A 225 26.66 -8.67 4.49
C LYS A 225 25.41 -9.15 5.21
N THR A 226 25.54 -10.08 6.17
CA THR A 226 24.41 -10.73 6.85
C THR A 226 23.90 -9.95 8.06
N GLY A 227 24.79 -9.18 8.70
CA GLY A 227 24.52 -8.44 9.94
C GLY A 227 25.01 -9.17 11.18
N PHE A 228 25.24 -8.41 12.24
CA PHE A 228 25.72 -8.90 13.55
C PHE A 228 25.21 -8.01 14.68
N GLY A 229 25.32 -8.53 15.93
CA GLY A 229 24.86 -7.85 17.13
C GLY A 229 23.38 -8.08 17.41
N ASN A 230 22.81 -7.29 18.33
CA ASN A 230 21.41 -7.37 18.73
C ASN A 230 20.68 -6.08 18.34
N PRO A 231 19.57 -6.11 17.61
CA PRO A 231 18.82 -4.90 17.23
C PRO A 231 18.46 -3.97 18.39
N SER A 232 18.26 -4.49 19.60
CA SER A 232 17.99 -3.67 20.81
C SER A 232 19.24 -3.04 21.42
N GLY A 233 20.43 -3.41 20.97
CA GLY A 233 21.72 -2.92 21.45
C GLY A 233 22.66 -2.57 20.30
N ASP A 234 23.97 -2.75 20.51
CA ASP A 234 24.97 -2.55 19.47
C ASP A 234 24.78 -3.57 18.34
N HIS A 235 24.66 -3.10 17.10
CA HIS A 235 24.46 -3.97 15.94
C HIS A 235 24.76 -3.28 14.61
N TRP A 236 24.97 -4.09 13.60
CA TRP A 236 24.88 -3.77 12.19
C TRP A 236 23.82 -4.68 11.57
N ILE A 237 22.80 -4.09 10.95
CA ILE A 237 21.65 -4.86 10.46
C ILE A 237 22.02 -5.84 9.32
N GLY A 238 23.03 -5.50 8.52
CA GLY A 238 23.49 -6.26 7.35
C GLY A 238 23.25 -5.54 6.02
N ASN A 239 24.30 -5.53 5.17
CA ASN A 239 24.25 -4.82 3.88
C ASN A 239 23.16 -5.36 2.94
N ASP A 240 22.92 -6.68 2.93
CA ASP A 240 21.83 -7.27 2.13
C ASP A 240 20.46 -6.76 2.57
N LYS A 241 20.26 -6.56 3.87
CA LYS A 241 19.02 -6.01 4.41
C LYS A 241 18.89 -4.52 4.13
N ILE A 242 19.99 -3.75 4.26
CA ILE A 242 20.03 -2.32 3.91
C ILE A 242 19.73 -2.15 2.42
N TYR A 243 20.31 -3.00 1.54
CA TYR A 243 20.00 -2.99 0.12
C TYR A 243 18.52 -3.21 -0.15
N LYS A 244 17.91 -4.25 0.45
CA LYS A 244 16.47 -4.54 0.29
C LYS A 244 15.61 -3.37 0.77
N LEU A 245 15.93 -2.79 1.92
CA LEU A 245 15.23 -1.61 2.44
C LEU A 245 15.36 -0.43 1.47
N THR A 246 16.58 -0.03 1.13
CA THR A 246 16.81 1.23 0.43
C THR A 246 16.47 1.21 -1.06
N ASN A 247 16.11 0.02 -1.62
CA ASN A 247 15.74 -0.13 -3.03
C ASN A 247 14.24 -0.34 -3.28
N GLN A 248 13.41 -0.36 -2.24
CA GLN A 248 11.95 -0.53 -2.41
C GLN A 248 11.18 0.80 -2.50
N LYS A 249 11.69 1.88 -1.90
CA LYS A 249 11.17 3.24 -1.98
C LYS A 249 12.32 4.24 -1.72
N ARG A 250 12.05 5.54 -1.80
CA ARG A 250 13.04 6.57 -1.42
C ARG A 250 13.14 6.65 0.09
N TYR A 251 14.37 6.70 0.59
CA TYR A 251 14.68 6.80 2.02
C TYR A 251 15.57 7.99 2.32
N GLU A 252 15.42 8.46 3.53
CA GLU A 252 16.28 9.43 4.20
C GLU A 252 17.18 8.68 5.19
N LEU A 253 18.32 9.27 5.52
CA LEU A 253 19.24 8.78 6.54
C LEU A 253 19.42 9.84 7.59
N VAL A 254 19.27 9.46 8.86
CA VAL A 254 19.69 10.29 10.00
C VAL A 254 20.82 9.57 10.73
N ILE A 255 21.87 10.30 11.00
CA ILE A 255 22.97 9.85 11.85
C ILE A 255 22.96 10.72 13.10
N GLU A 256 22.66 10.10 14.22
CA GLU A 256 22.67 10.74 15.53
C GLU A 256 23.91 10.31 16.30
N LYS A 257 24.56 11.26 16.96
CA LYS A 257 25.69 11.00 17.83
C LYS A 257 25.61 11.90 19.07
N THR A 258 26.07 11.38 20.19
CA THR A 258 26.19 12.11 21.45
C THR A 258 27.66 12.16 21.82
N ASN A 259 28.14 13.33 22.16
CA ASN A 259 29.52 13.49 22.65
C ASN A 259 29.66 13.09 24.12
N ALA A 260 30.89 13.10 24.64
CA ALA A 260 31.20 12.70 26.02
C ALA A 260 30.51 13.58 27.09
N VAL A 261 30.16 14.82 26.76
CA VAL A 261 29.44 15.75 27.66
C VAL A 261 27.92 15.70 27.49
N GLY A 262 27.39 14.75 26.70
CA GLY A 262 25.95 14.55 26.54
C GLY A 262 25.29 15.42 25.46
N SER A 263 26.05 16.20 24.69
CA SER A 263 25.48 17.01 23.58
C SER A 263 25.13 16.12 22.39
N ALA A 264 23.89 16.23 21.91
CA ALA A 264 23.41 15.48 20.76
C ALA A 264 23.63 16.25 19.44
N TYR A 265 24.12 15.55 18.44
CA TYR A 265 24.34 16.04 17.09
C TYR A 265 23.64 15.14 16.10
N HIS A 266 23.11 15.73 15.04
CA HIS A 266 22.51 14.97 13.95
C HIS A 266 23.02 15.42 12.59
N SER A 267 23.14 14.45 11.68
CA SER A 267 23.37 14.65 10.25
C SER A 267 22.23 13.97 9.49
N TRP A 268 21.48 14.76 8.75
CA TRP A 268 20.34 14.28 7.96
C TRP A 268 20.66 14.34 6.47
N TYR A 269 20.24 13.31 5.74
CA TYR A 269 20.41 13.17 4.30
C TYR A 269 19.07 12.84 3.67
N SER A 270 18.62 13.65 2.71
CA SER A 270 17.31 13.50 2.05
C SER A 270 17.24 12.31 1.08
N THR A 271 18.36 11.70 0.77
CA THR A 271 18.44 10.49 -0.05
C THR A 271 19.53 9.57 0.47
N PHE A 272 19.14 8.30 0.66
CA PHE A 272 20.05 7.24 1.05
C PHE A 272 19.69 5.94 0.33
N ARG A 273 20.67 5.33 -0.30
CA ARG A 273 20.56 4.05 -1.00
C ARG A 273 21.92 3.38 -1.07
N ILE A 274 21.94 2.05 -1.04
CA ILE A 274 23.13 1.27 -1.40
C ILE A 274 22.84 0.35 -2.58
N GLY A 275 23.86 0.04 -3.38
CA GLY A 275 23.83 -0.96 -4.43
C GLY A 275 23.75 -2.37 -3.88
N ASN A 276 23.62 -3.37 -4.78
CA ASN A 276 23.67 -4.79 -4.42
C ASN A 276 25.14 -5.28 -4.19
N GLU A 277 25.30 -6.53 -3.81
CA GLU A 277 26.63 -7.11 -3.55
C GLU A 277 27.55 -7.09 -4.78
N ARG A 278 27.02 -7.24 -6.01
CA ARG A 278 27.84 -7.16 -7.25
C ARG A 278 28.40 -5.76 -7.47
N GLU A 279 27.66 -4.75 -7.02
CA GLU A 279 28.06 -3.33 -6.98
C GLU A 279 28.89 -3.00 -5.74
N ARG A 280 29.26 -4.01 -4.93
CA ARG A 280 29.99 -3.84 -3.67
C ARG A 280 29.27 -2.88 -2.71
N TYR A 281 27.93 -2.94 -2.66
CA TYR A 281 27.08 -2.08 -1.84
C TYR A 281 27.42 -0.58 -1.98
N GLN A 282 27.67 -0.12 -3.20
CA GLN A 282 28.04 1.26 -3.50
C GLN A 282 27.04 2.23 -2.92
N LEU A 283 27.53 3.28 -2.23
CA LEU A 283 26.73 4.27 -1.53
C LEU A 283 26.21 5.36 -2.47
N SER A 284 24.90 5.64 -2.39
CA SER A 284 24.27 6.83 -2.93
C SER A 284 23.68 7.65 -1.77
N LEU A 285 24.15 8.87 -1.59
CA LEU A 285 23.78 9.74 -0.47
C LEU A 285 23.72 11.19 -0.94
N GLY A 286 22.72 11.96 -0.49
CA GLY A 286 22.61 13.35 -0.89
C GLY A 286 21.68 14.19 -0.03
N GLY A 287 21.71 15.51 -0.24
CA GLY A 287 20.81 16.44 0.44
C GLY A 287 21.12 16.62 1.94
N TYR A 288 22.38 16.89 2.28
CA TYR A 288 22.84 17.07 3.66
C TYR A 288 22.19 18.27 4.34
N ASN A 289 21.76 18.06 5.59
CA ASN A 289 21.36 19.06 6.57
C ASN A 289 21.72 18.55 7.98
N GLY A 290 21.92 19.43 8.95
CA GLY A 290 22.18 19.01 10.32
C GLY A 290 22.95 20.04 11.15
N ASN A 291 23.11 19.74 12.44
CA ASN A 291 23.83 20.57 13.42
C ASN A 291 25.20 20.01 13.80
N ALA A 292 25.68 18.97 13.13
CA ALA A 292 26.94 18.30 13.44
C ALA A 292 28.19 19.09 12.96
N GLY A 293 28.03 20.35 12.53
CA GLY A 293 29.09 21.22 12.05
C GLY A 293 29.47 20.90 10.60
N ASN A 294 30.25 19.85 10.36
CA ASN A 294 30.66 19.47 9.02
C ASN A 294 29.86 18.23 8.51
N ASN A 295 29.63 18.17 7.18
CA ASN A 295 29.09 16.99 6.55
C ASN A 295 30.12 15.85 6.63
N ALA A 296 29.97 14.99 7.63
CA ALA A 296 30.89 13.90 7.91
C ALA A 296 30.99 12.85 6.80
N MET A 297 29.94 12.74 5.96
CA MET A 297 29.89 11.78 4.85
C MET A 297 29.99 12.45 3.48
N ARG A 298 30.52 13.68 3.43
CA ARG A 298 30.63 14.45 2.18
C ARG A 298 31.35 13.70 1.06
N GLU A 299 32.41 12.98 1.41
CA GLU A 299 33.29 12.31 0.46
C GLU A 299 32.93 10.82 0.26
N ASN A 300 31.95 10.28 1.00
CA ASN A 300 31.57 8.86 0.93
C ASN A 300 30.65 8.45 -0.25
N PRO A 301 29.78 9.35 -0.81
CA PRO A 301 28.94 8.98 -1.93
C PRO A 301 29.72 8.49 -3.13
N GLY A 302 29.23 7.43 -3.78
CA GLY A 302 29.89 6.80 -4.93
C GLY A 302 30.94 5.75 -4.55
N HIS A 303 31.36 5.67 -3.29
CA HIS A 303 32.34 4.68 -2.85
C HIS A 303 31.68 3.32 -2.53
N ARG A 304 32.48 2.28 -2.66
CA ARG A 304 32.11 0.88 -2.39
C ARG A 304 32.36 0.56 -0.93
N PHE A 305 31.62 -0.38 -0.41
CA PHE A 305 31.84 -0.87 0.95
C PHE A 305 33.11 -1.71 1.02
N SER A 306 33.95 -1.47 2.02
CA SER A 306 35.19 -2.22 2.28
C SER A 306 35.19 -2.81 3.67
N THR A 307 35.80 -4.00 3.78
CA THR A 307 36.06 -4.71 5.03
C THR A 307 37.49 -5.19 5.02
N ARG A 308 38.06 -5.55 6.19
CA ARG A 308 39.45 -6.00 6.37
C ARG A 308 39.88 -7.17 5.48
N ASP A 309 38.95 -7.96 4.97
CA ASP A 309 39.15 -9.11 4.09
C ASP A 309 38.71 -8.84 2.65
N GLN A 310 38.10 -7.70 2.39
CA GLN A 310 37.66 -7.29 1.06
C GLN A 310 37.82 -5.79 0.89
N ASP A 311 38.97 -5.39 0.39
CA ASP A 311 39.31 -4.03 0.09
C ASP A 311 38.68 -3.57 -1.24
N ASN A 312 37.85 -2.55 -1.20
CA ASN A 312 37.20 -1.90 -2.32
C ASN A 312 37.35 -0.37 -2.26
N ASP A 313 38.23 0.16 -1.38
CA ASP A 313 38.32 1.62 -1.09
C ASP A 313 39.07 2.41 -2.18
N GLY A 314 39.70 1.73 -3.12
CA GLY A 314 40.38 2.35 -4.26
C GLY A 314 41.72 2.99 -3.91
N THR A 315 42.28 2.78 -2.71
CA THR A 315 43.65 3.12 -2.36
C THR A 315 44.52 1.87 -2.51
N SER A 316 45.65 1.98 -3.18
CA SER A 316 46.56 0.80 -3.41
C SER A 316 47.59 0.64 -2.31
N ILE A 317 47.64 1.51 -1.33
CA ILE A 317 48.77 1.59 -0.38
C ILE A 317 48.32 1.22 1.04
N VAL A 318 47.08 1.43 1.42
CA VAL A 318 46.55 1.19 2.77
C VAL A 318 45.14 0.67 2.67
N ASP A 319 44.84 -0.47 3.27
CA ASP A 319 43.47 -0.92 3.53
C ASP A 319 42.85 -0.09 4.66
N CYS A 320 41.90 0.78 4.31
CA CYS A 320 41.24 1.66 5.27
C CYS A 320 40.39 0.89 6.28
N ALA A 321 39.81 -0.24 5.88
CA ALA A 321 39.00 -1.06 6.76
C ALA A 321 39.84 -1.78 7.80
N GLU A 322 41.07 -2.21 7.44
CA GLU A 322 42.05 -2.75 8.36
C GLU A 322 42.56 -1.67 9.31
N LYS A 323 42.98 -0.51 8.77
CA LYS A 323 43.50 0.61 9.54
C LYS A 323 42.50 1.15 10.56
N HIS A 324 41.23 1.28 10.18
CA HIS A 324 40.16 1.80 11.03
C HIS A 324 39.39 0.72 11.81
N ARG A 325 39.79 -0.55 11.63
CA ARG A 325 39.21 -1.71 12.33
C ARG A 325 37.68 -1.79 12.20
N GLY A 326 37.15 -1.55 10.98
CA GLY A 326 35.72 -1.63 10.73
C GLY A 326 35.35 -1.47 9.26
N GLY A 327 34.17 -1.94 8.87
CA GLY A 327 33.68 -1.83 7.51
C GLY A 327 32.99 -0.50 7.25
N TRP A 328 33.24 0.13 6.10
CA TRP A 328 32.65 1.41 5.72
C TRP A 328 32.79 1.68 4.21
N TRP A 329 32.15 2.76 3.72
CA TRP A 329 32.34 3.31 2.38
C TRP A 329 33.51 4.30 2.36
N TYR A 330 34.74 3.80 2.48
CA TYR A 330 35.92 4.64 2.56
C TYR A 330 36.18 5.37 1.25
N PRO A 331 36.37 6.71 1.28
CA PRO A 331 36.67 7.47 0.08
C PRO A 331 38.11 7.24 -0.36
N SER A 332 38.31 7.11 -1.68
CA SER A 332 39.65 7.12 -2.27
C SER A 332 40.06 8.56 -2.58
N LEU A 333 41.17 9.00 -2.06
CA LEU A 333 41.72 10.31 -2.37
C LEU A 333 42.76 10.22 -3.49
N SER A 334 42.29 10.22 -4.73
CA SER A 334 43.19 10.10 -5.90
C SER A 334 43.88 11.41 -6.35
N ASN A 335 43.54 12.59 -5.75
CA ASN A 335 43.90 13.88 -6.38
C ASN A 335 44.78 14.83 -5.59
N THR A 336 45.30 14.47 -4.43
CA THR A 336 46.21 15.36 -3.72
C THR A 336 47.53 14.68 -3.40
N GLY A 337 48.39 14.42 -4.32
CA GLY A 337 49.80 14.04 -4.21
C GLY A 337 50.44 13.77 -2.83
N SER A 338 49.65 13.66 -1.79
CA SER A 338 50.00 13.43 -0.40
C SER A 338 49.55 12.06 0.01
N THR A 339 50.50 11.21 0.25
CA THR A 339 50.45 9.88 0.87
C THR A 339 49.14 9.54 1.56
N SER A 340 48.38 8.63 0.91
CA SER A 340 47.52 7.60 1.53
C SER A 340 46.90 7.97 2.89
N GLN A 341 45.93 8.87 2.93
CA GLN A 341 45.14 9.05 4.13
C GLN A 341 43.73 8.51 3.91
N CYS A 342 43.47 7.38 4.57
CA CYS A 342 42.11 7.00 4.89
C CYS A 342 41.50 8.11 5.72
N TYR A 343 40.58 8.92 5.18
CA TYR A 343 39.93 9.94 5.99
C TYR A 343 39.08 9.29 7.05
N SER A 344 39.36 9.61 8.30
CA SER A 344 38.85 8.94 9.49
C SER A 344 37.44 9.36 9.93
N PHE A 345 36.57 9.77 9.01
CA PHE A 345 35.18 9.98 9.37
C PHE A 345 34.45 8.70 9.77
N SER A 346 34.96 7.54 9.38
CA SER A 346 34.46 6.25 9.88
C SER A 346 34.52 6.14 11.40
N ASN A 347 35.41 6.85 12.06
CA ASN A 347 35.56 6.82 13.51
C ASN A 347 34.52 7.67 14.25
N ARG A 348 33.91 8.64 13.58
CA ARG A 348 32.90 9.52 14.17
C ARG A 348 31.47 9.01 13.98
N VAL A 349 31.25 8.21 12.97
CA VAL A 349 29.95 7.62 12.60
C VAL A 349 30.06 6.12 12.48
N GLY A 350 31.27 5.61 12.38
CA GLY A 350 31.56 4.33 11.85
C GLY A 350 31.59 3.20 12.83
N THR A 351 31.92 2.11 12.24
CA THR A 351 31.96 0.76 12.74
C THR A 351 33.31 0.42 13.38
N GLY A 352 34.29 1.35 13.40
CA GLY A 352 35.64 1.10 13.90
C GLY A 352 35.71 0.97 15.42
N ASP A 353 36.44 -0.04 15.90
CA ASP A 353 36.84 -0.16 17.31
C ASP A 353 38.12 0.65 17.55
N TYR A 354 38.05 1.70 18.36
CA TYR A 354 39.19 2.47 18.78
C TYR A 354 39.77 1.91 20.10
N GLU A 355 41.02 1.49 20.08
CA GLU A 355 41.85 1.47 21.27
C GLU A 355 42.37 2.90 21.53
N TYR A 356 42.04 3.46 22.67
CA TYR A 356 42.40 4.79 23.12
C TYR A 356 43.89 5.02 23.35
N SER A 357 44.77 4.14 22.89
CA SER A 357 46.20 4.24 23.22
C SER A 357 47.01 5.16 22.31
N ASN A 358 46.43 5.69 21.21
CA ASN A 358 47.17 6.64 20.34
C ASN A 358 46.21 7.66 19.71
N CYS A 359 45.92 8.73 20.44
CA CYS A 359 45.43 9.98 19.85
C CYS A 359 46.54 10.63 19.03
N ASN A 360 46.79 10.12 17.82
CA ASN A 360 47.58 10.87 16.86
C ASN A 360 46.68 11.93 16.23
N CYS A 361 46.73 13.14 16.74
CA CYS A 361 46.22 14.33 16.08
C CYS A 361 47.03 14.56 14.80
N TYR A 362 46.69 13.89 13.69
CA TYR A 362 47.30 14.22 12.39
C TYR A 362 46.60 15.45 11.83
N ASN A 363 47.39 16.54 11.75
CA ASN A 363 47.13 17.83 11.08
C ASN A 363 46.27 18.90 11.76
N HIS A 364 46.07 18.86 13.05
CA HIS A 364 45.89 20.13 13.78
C HIS A 364 47.05 20.26 14.75
N TYR A 365 47.86 21.26 14.51
CA TYR A 365 48.92 21.73 15.40
C TYR A 365 48.35 21.81 16.82
N CYS A 366 48.76 20.87 17.68
CA CYS A 366 48.69 21.06 19.10
C CYS A 366 50.00 21.79 19.46
N PRO A 367 50.00 23.09 19.69
CA PRO A 367 51.21 23.76 20.19
C PRO A 367 51.44 23.20 21.57
N SER A 368 52.63 22.66 21.79
CA SER A 368 53.10 22.07 23.02
C SER A 368 53.19 23.01 24.22
N SER A 369 52.44 24.13 24.20
CA SER A 369 52.49 25.19 25.20
C SER A 369 51.16 25.64 25.79
N ARG A 370 50.05 24.90 25.54
CA ARG A 370 48.79 25.14 26.25
C ARG A 370 48.17 23.84 26.76
N PRO A 371 48.05 23.69 28.09
CA PRO A 371 47.59 22.44 28.72
C PRO A 371 46.08 22.20 28.64
N HIS A 372 45.29 22.91 27.85
CA HIS A 372 43.85 22.77 27.76
C HIS A 372 43.37 22.95 26.31
N TYR A 373 43.73 22.03 25.43
CA TYR A 373 42.93 21.80 24.22
C TYR A 373 42.31 20.45 24.30
N GLU A 374 41.04 20.45 24.62
CA GLU A 374 40.17 19.31 24.47
C GLU A 374 40.28 18.83 23.02
N CYS A 375 40.78 17.63 22.82
CA CYS A 375 40.58 16.88 21.60
C CYS A 375 39.13 16.39 21.62
N ASP A 376 38.16 17.28 21.48
CA ASP A 376 36.73 17.02 21.50
C ASP A 376 36.27 15.97 20.47
N ASP A 377 37.15 15.66 19.54
CA ASP A 377 36.86 14.74 18.45
C ASP A 377 37.41 13.32 18.64
N CYS A 378 38.22 13.08 19.67
CA CYS A 378 38.76 11.76 20.02
C CYS A 378 38.22 11.22 21.35
N GLY A 379 37.12 11.77 21.88
CA GLY A 379 36.50 11.31 23.14
C GLY A 379 37.49 11.25 24.30
N GLY A 380 37.84 12.40 24.86
CA GLY A 380 38.44 12.51 26.18
C GLY A 380 39.94 12.23 26.24
N CYS A 381 40.77 13.24 26.02
CA CYS A 381 42.01 13.46 26.77
C CYS A 381 41.66 14.43 27.89
N SER A 382 41.18 13.97 29.01
CA SER A 382 41.24 14.72 30.26
C SER A 382 42.62 14.55 30.83
N ALA A 383 43.20 15.67 31.26
CA ALA A 383 44.49 15.76 31.93
C ALA A 383 44.60 14.89 33.18
#